data_4af5626959a67a6bbe2f0085c640b65e
#
_entry.id   4af5626959a67a6bbe2f0085c640b65e
#
_cell.length_a   1.000
_cell.length_b   1.000
_cell.length_c   1.000
_cell.angle_alpha   90.00
_cell.angle_beta   90.00
_cell.angle_gamma   90.00
#
_symmetry.space_group_name_H-M   'P 1'
#
loop_
_entity.id
_entity.type
_entity.pdbx_description
1 polymer ?
#
loop_
_entity_poly.entity_id
_entity_poly.type
_entity_poly.pdbx_seq_one_letter_code
_entity_poly.pdbx_strand_id
1 'polypeptide(L)'
;MMGPRASSVRARRRAALVAYLQMAPAAEVIDACRRCEDPGENEGAESSSPHSSSSFGDVAQDALHRCVTHPIATSHPPTKAYIARLLKLATIEAERGGQTLNDLLVGHLVQQTFLKQQPDDTEAGWCSKTYAYGELPQGSDTDDDVTDGDVLANWRTVSFRMHRNMFEGGTGCHEWHAGFYLAELAATHPKILDGRRVLELGAGVGLAATVMARGTSESSSPREGCRGVPSRLILTDADADALVNLTGNLAANDVAVGEEKDTNPIDDNRTKQNAVHVTTARLDWEDFDVDTLRGYRPDLIVASDVLYDPLNITPLLNVCGCLLGVDEESFGDGDGDNQNHNHDRSHIPGDDESAPAGSWLDDVANNRRAVFVTTLRQPETLAKFEMEATARGFEPRDVTADVFDVIGADGLFESVRGLDRREMRVHVLRPPRVE
;
A
#
# COMPACT_ATOMS: atom_id res chain seq x y z
N MET A 1 24.83 -13.82 -14.82
CA MET A 1 24.79 -13.44 -13.40
C MET A 1 25.57 -12.15 -13.28
N MET A 2 24.87 -11.00 -13.18
CA MET A 2 25.53 -9.73 -12.82
C MET A 2 25.68 -9.75 -11.31
N GLY A 3 26.92 -9.55 -10.81
CA GLY A 3 27.20 -9.40 -9.39
C GLY A 3 26.49 -8.15 -8.83
N PRO A 4 26.24 -8.09 -7.51
CA PRO A 4 25.60 -6.94 -6.90
C PRO A 4 26.46 -5.69 -7.18
N ARG A 5 25.86 -4.70 -7.88
CA ARG A 5 26.49 -3.38 -8.06
C ARG A 5 26.69 -2.75 -6.68
N ALA A 6 27.88 -2.22 -6.41
CA ALA A 6 28.13 -1.39 -5.23
C ALA A 6 27.07 -0.26 -5.20
N SER A 7 26.29 -0.16 -4.10
CA SER A 7 25.24 0.84 -4.00
C SER A 7 25.87 2.23 -3.85
N SER A 8 25.35 3.22 -4.58
CA SER A 8 25.84 4.60 -4.51
C SER A 8 25.67 5.19 -3.09
N VAL A 9 26.44 6.21 -2.74
CA VAL A 9 26.32 6.94 -1.46
C VAL A 9 24.87 7.45 -1.28
N ARG A 10 24.24 7.92 -2.37
CA ARG A 10 22.86 8.38 -2.37
C ARG A 10 21.89 7.26 -2.03
N ALA A 11 22.06 6.07 -2.62
CA ALA A 11 21.25 4.90 -2.32
C ALA A 11 21.39 4.45 -0.85
N ARG A 12 22.63 4.47 -0.29
CA ARG A 12 22.87 4.14 1.11
C ARG A 12 22.22 5.13 2.07
N ARG A 13 22.33 6.45 1.79
CA ARG A 13 21.64 7.50 2.57
C ARG A 13 20.14 7.38 2.48
N ARG A 14 19.58 7.05 1.30
CA ARG A 14 18.15 6.77 1.13
C ARG A 14 17.72 5.59 1.98
N ALA A 15 18.45 4.47 1.94
CA ALA A 15 18.15 3.31 2.75
C ALA A 15 18.15 3.61 4.26
N ALA A 16 19.09 4.44 4.74
CA ALA A 16 19.10 4.88 6.15
C ALA A 16 17.87 5.71 6.51
N LEU A 17 17.50 6.67 5.65
CA LEU A 17 16.29 7.50 5.84
C LEU A 17 15.03 6.66 5.81
N VAL A 18 14.89 5.76 4.84
CA VAL A 18 13.71 4.88 4.71
C VAL A 18 13.58 3.98 5.93
N ALA A 19 14.66 3.37 6.41
CA ALA A 19 14.65 2.57 7.64
C ALA A 19 14.20 3.40 8.85
N TYR A 20 14.65 4.65 8.97
CA TYR A 20 14.24 5.56 10.03
C TYR A 20 12.73 5.92 9.93
N LEU A 21 12.25 6.28 8.75
CA LEU A 21 10.85 6.67 8.49
C LEU A 21 9.86 5.51 8.70
N GLN A 22 10.30 4.27 8.44
CA GLN A 22 9.52 3.06 8.72
C GLN A 22 9.60 2.61 10.18
N MET A 23 10.30 3.32 11.04
CA MET A 23 10.57 2.94 12.43
C MET A 23 11.19 1.54 12.53
N ALA A 24 12.12 1.20 11.65
CA ALA A 24 12.90 -0.04 11.74
C ALA A 24 13.59 -0.14 13.12
N PRO A 25 13.96 -1.33 13.60
CA PRO A 25 14.73 -1.47 14.83
C PRO A 25 15.93 -0.51 14.86
N ALA A 26 16.15 0.15 15.98
CA ALA A 26 17.19 1.18 16.11
C ALA A 26 18.57 0.69 15.64
N ALA A 27 18.92 -0.59 15.88
CA ALA A 27 20.17 -1.18 15.41
C ALA A 27 20.25 -1.23 13.87
N GLU A 28 19.16 -1.56 13.18
CA GLU A 28 19.11 -1.58 11.71
C GLU A 28 19.33 -0.19 11.11
N VAL A 29 18.77 0.85 11.75
CA VAL A 29 19.00 2.26 11.33
C VAL A 29 20.44 2.66 11.54
N ILE A 30 21.04 2.33 12.70
CA ILE A 30 22.46 2.59 12.97
C ILE A 30 23.35 1.89 11.95
N ASP A 31 23.08 0.64 11.62
CA ASP A 31 23.83 -0.11 10.63
C ASP A 31 23.64 0.45 9.21
N ALA A 32 22.45 0.95 8.88
CA ALA A 32 22.24 1.65 7.62
C ALA A 32 23.04 2.97 7.53
N CYS A 33 23.15 3.72 8.63
CA CYS A 33 23.97 4.92 8.71
C CYS A 33 25.49 4.59 8.58
N ARG A 34 25.97 3.50 9.21
CA ARG A 34 27.35 3.04 9.08
C ARG A 34 27.71 2.73 7.62
N ARG A 35 26.82 2.09 6.86
CA ARG A 35 27.05 1.83 5.44
C ARG A 35 27.27 3.10 4.60
N CYS A 36 26.89 4.28 5.10
CA CYS A 36 27.20 5.54 4.44
C CYS A 36 28.69 5.92 4.51
N GLU A 37 29.46 5.35 5.46
CA GLU A 37 30.93 5.58 5.60
C GLU A 37 31.76 4.75 4.62
N ASP A 38 31.21 3.65 4.09
CA ASP A 38 31.99 2.69 3.30
C ASP A 38 32.32 3.28 1.92
N PRO A 39 33.61 3.48 1.57
CA PRO A 39 34.00 4.03 0.28
C PRO A 39 34.01 2.95 -0.82
N GLY A 40 32.92 2.22 -1.01
CA GLY A 40 32.78 1.21 -2.07
C GLY A 40 34.01 0.28 -2.15
N GLU A 41 33.85 -1.02 -1.99
CA GLU A 41 34.92 -1.99 -2.12
C GLU A 41 35.74 -1.73 -3.40
N ASN A 42 36.98 -1.23 -3.26
CA ASN A 42 37.98 -1.40 -4.27
C ASN A 42 38.25 -2.90 -4.39
N GLU A 43 37.75 -3.53 -5.43
CA GLU A 43 38.08 -4.90 -5.80
C GLU A 43 39.61 -5.06 -5.83
N GLY A 44 40.20 -5.60 -4.79
CA GLY A 44 41.63 -5.90 -4.78
C GLY A 44 42.31 -6.09 -3.44
N ALA A 45 41.66 -5.95 -2.30
CA ALA A 45 42.28 -6.24 -1.02
C ALA A 45 41.65 -7.49 -0.38
N GLU A 46 42.34 -8.63 -0.46
CA GLU A 46 42.10 -9.78 0.40
C GLU A 46 42.28 -9.37 1.87
N SER A 47 41.22 -8.97 2.55
CA SER A 47 41.20 -8.84 4.01
C SER A 47 40.38 -9.94 4.63
N SER A 48 41.12 -10.93 5.14
CA SER A 48 40.62 -12.00 5.99
C SER A 48 40.22 -11.47 7.37
N SER A 49 38.98 -11.03 7.55
CA SER A 49 38.26 -11.16 8.83
C SER A 49 36.79 -10.69 8.69
N PRO A 50 35.82 -11.52 9.10
CA PRO A 50 34.37 -11.22 8.91
C PRO A 50 33.75 -10.29 9.99
N HIS A 51 34.53 -9.47 10.69
CA HIS A 51 34.11 -8.58 11.77
C HIS A 51 34.90 -7.25 11.84
N SER A 52 35.07 -6.54 10.73
CA SER A 52 35.36 -5.10 10.85
C SER A 52 34.01 -4.36 10.99
N SER A 53 33.47 -4.26 12.23
CA SER A 53 32.40 -3.30 12.51
C SER A 53 32.96 -1.90 12.26
N SER A 54 32.60 -1.27 11.14
CA SER A 54 32.88 0.15 10.91
C SER A 54 32.37 0.93 12.13
N SER A 55 33.20 1.85 12.66
CA SER A 55 32.83 2.69 13.81
C SER A 55 31.61 3.51 13.47
N PHE A 56 30.82 3.95 14.46
CA PHE A 56 29.75 4.92 14.25
C PHE A 56 30.36 6.32 14.27
N GLY A 57 31.08 6.65 13.17
CA GLY A 57 31.87 7.86 13.00
C GLY A 57 31.09 9.07 12.50
N ASP A 58 31.80 10.12 12.11
CA ASP A 58 31.23 11.40 11.73
C ASP A 58 30.24 11.31 10.57
N VAL A 59 30.54 10.48 9.55
CA VAL A 59 29.68 10.31 8.38
C VAL A 59 28.37 9.59 8.74
N ALA A 60 28.45 8.54 9.57
CA ALA A 60 27.27 7.84 10.05
C ALA A 60 26.42 8.72 10.95
N GLN A 61 27.03 9.54 11.79
CA GLN A 61 26.35 10.52 12.64
C GLN A 61 25.67 11.63 11.81
N ASP A 62 26.33 12.13 10.75
CA ASP A 62 25.70 13.07 9.80
C ASP A 62 24.51 12.43 9.09
N ALA A 63 24.66 11.18 8.63
CA ALA A 63 23.56 10.44 8.02
C ALA A 63 22.35 10.31 8.96
N LEU A 64 22.58 9.98 10.24
CA LEU A 64 21.51 9.92 11.24
C LEU A 64 20.87 11.29 11.50
N HIS A 65 21.68 12.35 11.61
CA HIS A 65 21.20 13.71 11.79
C HIS A 65 20.27 14.12 10.63
N ARG A 66 20.67 13.84 9.39
CA ARG A 66 19.83 14.08 8.20
C ARG A 66 18.53 13.30 8.23
N CYS A 67 18.52 12.07 8.75
CA CYS A 67 17.27 11.30 8.93
C CYS A 67 16.32 11.98 9.92
N VAL A 68 16.84 12.40 11.09
CA VAL A 68 16.04 13.02 12.16
C VAL A 68 15.47 14.39 11.77
N THR A 69 16.23 15.15 10.96
CA THR A 69 15.86 16.51 10.52
C THR A 69 15.17 16.57 9.18
N HIS A 70 14.98 15.44 8.50
CA HIS A 70 14.35 15.40 7.19
C HIS A 70 12.94 16.00 7.23
N PRO A 71 12.51 16.82 6.25
CA PRO A 71 11.19 17.44 6.24
C PRO A 71 10.03 16.46 6.45
N ILE A 72 10.08 15.31 5.82
CA ILE A 72 9.06 14.26 5.98
C ILE A 72 9.04 13.74 7.44
N ALA A 73 10.22 13.51 8.03
CA ALA A 73 10.34 13.06 9.40
C ALA A 73 9.86 14.09 10.42
N THR A 74 9.90 15.38 10.08
CA THR A 74 9.38 16.45 10.93
C THR A 74 7.87 16.65 10.77
N SER A 75 7.32 16.42 9.58
CA SER A 75 5.88 16.49 9.31
C SER A 75 5.13 15.26 9.81
N HIS A 76 5.74 14.08 9.71
CA HIS A 76 5.20 12.78 10.14
C HIS A 76 6.19 12.07 11.08
N PRO A 77 6.42 12.60 12.27
CA PRO A 77 7.50 12.14 13.14
C PRO A 77 7.26 10.71 13.64
N PRO A 78 8.30 9.87 13.69
CA PRO A 78 8.31 8.67 14.51
C PRO A 78 8.00 9.00 15.98
N THR A 79 7.60 7.99 16.77
CA THR A 79 7.27 8.25 18.18
C THR A 79 8.45 8.81 18.96
N LYS A 80 8.20 9.72 19.90
CA LYS A 80 9.23 10.29 20.80
C LYS A 80 10.05 9.19 21.49
N ALA A 81 9.38 8.11 21.92
CA ALA A 81 10.05 6.96 22.54
C ALA A 81 11.01 6.23 21.58
N TYR A 82 10.64 6.10 20.30
CA TYR A 82 11.50 5.51 19.29
C TYR A 82 12.72 6.38 19.03
N ILE A 83 12.54 7.68 18.79
CA ILE A 83 13.62 8.64 18.55
C ILE A 83 14.61 8.64 19.74
N ALA A 84 14.09 8.73 20.97
CA ALA A 84 14.93 8.71 22.16
C ALA A 84 15.75 7.43 22.31
N ARG A 85 15.15 6.25 21.99
CA ARG A 85 15.86 4.97 22.02
C ARG A 85 16.95 4.91 20.94
N LEU A 86 16.64 5.38 19.73
CA LEU A 86 17.60 5.43 18.62
C LEU A 86 18.80 6.32 18.97
N LEU A 87 18.56 7.55 19.44
CA LEU A 87 19.64 8.49 19.82
C LEU A 87 20.48 7.97 20.99
N LYS A 88 19.85 7.29 21.97
CA LYS A 88 20.59 6.64 23.06
C LYS A 88 21.48 5.51 22.54
N LEU A 89 20.99 4.69 21.59
CA LEU A 89 21.82 3.66 20.97
C LEU A 89 22.97 4.28 20.17
N ALA A 90 22.70 5.35 19.41
CA ALA A 90 23.73 6.10 18.67
C ALA A 90 24.85 6.59 19.60
N THR A 91 24.52 7.09 20.82
CA THR A 91 25.50 7.48 21.82
C THR A 91 26.40 6.31 22.22
N ILE A 92 25.80 5.16 22.56
CA ILE A 92 26.53 3.94 22.94
C ILE A 92 27.46 3.47 21.83
N GLU A 93 27.01 3.51 20.59
CA GLU A 93 27.79 3.05 19.45
C GLU A 93 28.93 4.02 19.09
N ALA A 94 28.74 5.32 19.26
CA ALA A 94 29.83 6.31 19.13
C ALA A 94 30.92 6.08 20.19
N GLU A 95 30.52 5.93 21.47
CA GLU A 95 31.44 5.66 22.58
C GLU A 95 32.22 4.33 22.40
N ARG A 96 31.57 3.29 21.89
CA ARG A 96 32.25 2.02 21.54
C ARG A 96 33.33 2.21 20.47
N GLY A 97 33.09 3.13 19.54
CA GLY A 97 34.06 3.52 18.51
C GLY A 97 35.14 4.51 19.02
N GLY A 98 35.14 4.87 20.29
CA GLY A 98 36.07 5.86 20.87
C GLY A 98 35.73 7.31 20.46
N GLN A 99 34.52 7.56 20.03
CA GLN A 99 33.99 8.87 19.61
C GLN A 99 32.92 9.37 20.56
N THR A 100 32.59 10.66 20.47
CA THR A 100 31.42 11.26 21.13
C THR A 100 30.34 11.49 20.13
N LEU A 101 29.08 11.48 20.60
CA LEU A 101 27.96 11.90 19.77
C LEU A 101 28.13 13.39 19.41
N ASN A 102 27.91 13.76 18.14
CA ASN A 102 28.05 15.15 17.71
C ASN A 102 26.99 16.06 18.36
N ASP A 103 27.30 17.35 18.47
CA ASP A 103 26.50 18.32 19.22
C ASP A 103 25.06 18.45 18.67
N LEU A 104 24.85 18.24 17.36
CA LEU A 104 23.53 18.33 16.73
C LEU A 104 22.64 17.18 17.21
N LEU A 105 23.15 15.95 17.23
CA LEU A 105 22.40 14.79 17.74
C LEU A 105 22.21 14.86 19.25
N VAL A 106 23.20 15.39 20.00
CA VAL A 106 23.06 15.68 21.44
C VAL A 106 21.91 16.66 21.68
N GLY A 107 21.81 17.74 20.88
CA GLY A 107 20.70 18.68 20.94
C GLY A 107 19.34 18.00 20.77
N HIS A 108 19.19 17.10 19.77
CA HIS A 108 17.98 16.32 19.59
C HIS A 108 17.69 15.37 20.76
N LEU A 109 18.72 14.69 21.31
CA LEU A 109 18.56 13.80 22.47
C LEU A 109 18.05 14.56 23.69
N VAL A 110 18.61 15.74 23.96
CA VAL A 110 18.19 16.62 25.06
C VAL A 110 16.74 17.06 24.86
N GLN A 111 16.39 17.53 23.66
CA GLN A 111 15.02 17.93 23.31
C GLN A 111 14.03 16.78 23.55
N GLN A 112 14.33 15.56 23.08
CA GLN A 112 13.46 14.39 23.28
C GLN A 112 13.34 14.00 24.75
N THR A 113 14.38 14.22 25.56
CA THR A 113 14.36 13.95 27.00
C THR A 113 13.43 14.92 27.74
N PHE A 114 13.45 16.20 27.37
CA PHE A 114 12.51 17.20 27.92
C PHE A 114 11.07 16.93 27.49
N LEU A 115 10.84 16.56 26.21
CA LEU A 115 9.50 16.25 25.69
C LEU A 115 8.87 15.01 26.33
N LYS A 116 9.69 14.06 26.82
CA LYS A 116 9.19 12.89 27.58
C LYS A 116 8.56 13.24 28.92
N GLN A 117 8.89 14.39 29.49
CA GLN A 117 8.34 14.86 30.77
C GLN A 117 6.96 15.54 30.59
N GLN A 118 6.56 15.85 29.37
CA GLN A 118 5.22 16.32 29.06
C GLN A 118 4.31 15.11 28.81
N PRO A 119 3.02 15.19 29.23
CA PRO A 119 2.05 14.15 28.87
C PRO A 119 2.14 13.89 27.37
N ASP A 120 2.25 12.63 27.00
CA ASP A 120 2.28 12.26 25.58
C ASP A 120 0.85 12.43 25.07
N ASP A 121 0.56 13.54 24.35
CA ASP A 121 -0.72 13.76 23.67
C ASP A 121 -0.93 12.80 22.50
N THR A 122 0.07 11.97 22.19
CA THR A 122 -0.11 10.87 21.27
C THR A 122 -0.88 9.76 21.97
N GLU A 123 -2.08 9.47 21.51
CA GLU A 123 -2.88 8.33 21.95
C GLU A 123 -1.99 7.09 22.10
N ALA A 124 -2.09 6.43 23.25
CA ALA A 124 -1.26 5.27 23.56
C ALA A 124 -1.33 4.24 22.43
N GLY A 125 -0.19 3.80 21.93
CA GLY A 125 -0.11 2.78 20.88
C GLY A 125 -0.01 3.29 19.44
N TRP A 126 -0.35 4.54 19.14
CA TRP A 126 -0.27 5.07 17.79
C TRP A 126 1.14 5.49 17.38
N CYS A 127 1.43 5.42 16.08
CA CYS A 127 2.66 5.91 15.47
C CYS A 127 2.42 6.33 14.01
N SER A 128 3.34 7.14 13.48
CA SER A 128 3.40 7.44 12.05
C SER A 128 4.56 6.69 11.42
N LYS A 129 4.31 6.10 10.25
CA LYS A 129 5.35 5.54 9.39
C LYS A 129 5.22 6.12 8.00
N THR A 130 6.35 6.30 7.34
CA THR A 130 6.39 6.74 5.94
C THR A 130 7.14 5.73 5.10
N TYR A 131 6.57 5.42 3.95
CA TYR A 131 7.12 4.49 2.97
C TYR A 131 7.45 5.25 1.70
N ALA A 132 8.63 4.99 1.13
CA ALA A 132 9.03 5.53 -0.14
C ALA A 132 8.80 4.49 -1.24
N TYR A 133 8.28 4.94 -2.39
CA TYR A 133 8.12 4.12 -3.57
C TYR A 133 8.51 4.89 -4.83
N GLY A 134 9.13 4.18 -5.77
CA GLY A 134 9.63 4.75 -7.02
C GLY A 134 9.00 4.07 -8.23
N GLU A 135 9.44 4.49 -9.41
CA GLU A 135 9.18 3.74 -10.65
C GLU A 135 10.06 2.48 -10.67
N LEU A 136 9.59 1.41 -11.34
CA LEU A 136 10.41 0.22 -11.56
C LEU A 136 11.76 0.64 -12.18
N PRO A 137 12.90 0.14 -11.70
CA PRO A 137 14.22 0.59 -12.14
C PRO A 137 14.38 0.38 -13.64
N GLN A 138 14.21 1.45 -14.40
CA GLN A 138 14.62 1.54 -15.80
C GLN A 138 16.09 1.98 -15.84
N GLY A 139 16.97 1.09 -15.46
CA GLY A 139 18.35 0.99 -15.94
C GLY A 139 19.33 2.16 -15.83
N SER A 140 19.02 3.27 -15.17
CA SER A 140 19.98 4.36 -15.03
C SER A 140 19.78 5.17 -13.75
N ASP A 141 20.23 4.64 -12.61
CA ASP A 141 20.78 5.52 -11.59
C ASP A 141 22.14 6.01 -12.13
N THR A 142 22.12 7.07 -12.91
CA THR A 142 23.35 7.79 -13.24
C THR A 142 23.81 8.46 -11.95
N ASP A 143 24.97 8.00 -11.45
CA ASP A 143 25.71 8.58 -10.34
C ASP A 143 26.21 10.01 -10.69
N ASP A 144 25.35 10.92 -11.05
CA ASP A 144 25.72 12.28 -11.28
C ASP A 144 25.66 13.08 -9.97
N ASP A 145 26.87 13.34 -9.52
CA ASP A 145 27.31 14.38 -8.57
C ASP A 145 26.51 14.55 -7.29
N VAL A 146 27.05 13.92 -6.22
CA VAL A 146 26.55 13.96 -4.85
C VAL A 146 26.76 15.34 -4.25
N THR A 147 26.00 16.29 -4.63
CA THR A 147 25.79 17.47 -3.83
C THR A 147 24.50 17.30 -3.00
N ASP A 148 24.48 17.81 -1.84
CA ASP A 148 23.55 17.97 -0.73
C ASP A 148 22.01 17.90 -0.98
N GLY A 149 21.56 17.27 -2.08
CA GLY A 149 20.17 17.17 -2.47
C GLY A 149 19.38 16.12 -1.67
N ASP A 150 18.05 16.29 -1.65
CA ASP A 150 17.11 15.34 -1.05
C ASP A 150 17.26 13.95 -1.71
N VAL A 151 17.58 12.95 -0.89
CA VAL A 151 17.75 11.56 -1.35
C VAL A 151 16.44 10.92 -1.86
N LEU A 152 15.29 11.53 -1.54
CA LEU A 152 13.97 11.12 -1.99
C LEU A 152 13.41 12.00 -3.12
N ALA A 153 14.19 12.93 -3.69
CA ALA A 153 13.70 13.89 -4.70
C ALA A 153 12.98 13.24 -5.90
N ASN A 154 13.38 12.02 -6.29
CA ASN A 154 12.76 11.25 -7.38
C ASN A 154 11.87 10.10 -6.87
N TRP A 155 11.53 10.11 -5.58
CA TRP A 155 10.70 9.11 -4.94
C TRP A 155 9.39 9.73 -4.47
N ARG A 156 8.33 8.97 -4.56
CA ARG A 156 7.06 9.32 -3.94
C ARG A 156 7.04 8.74 -2.53
N THR A 157 6.33 9.41 -1.63
CA THR A 157 6.18 8.93 -0.26
C THR A 157 4.71 8.86 0.13
N VAL A 158 4.40 7.92 1.00
CA VAL A 158 3.08 7.79 1.65
C VAL A 158 3.28 7.66 3.14
N SER A 159 2.56 8.46 3.90
CA SER A 159 2.66 8.52 5.36
C SER A 159 1.36 8.08 6.01
N PHE A 160 1.42 7.17 6.96
CA PHE A 160 0.24 6.64 7.64
C PHE A 160 0.38 6.71 9.14
N ARG A 161 -0.69 7.18 9.79
CA ARG A 161 -0.92 6.96 11.20
C ARG A 161 -1.49 5.56 11.37
N MET A 162 -0.89 4.77 12.25
CA MET A 162 -1.28 3.38 12.49
C MET A 162 -1.10 2.98 13.94
N HIS A 163 -1.80 1.95 14.37
CA HIS A 163 -1.65 1.42 15.72
C HIS A 163 -0.56 0.34 15.76
N ARG A 164 0.36 0.42 16.76
CA ARG A 164 1.46 -0.53 16.91
C ARG A 164 1.02 -1.90 17.42
N ASN A 165 -0.10 -1.93 18.13
CA ASN A 165 -0.67 -3.15 18.70
C ASN A 165 -2.00 -3.46 18.00
N MET A 166 -1.99 -4.51 17.19
CA MET A 166 -3.14 -4.98 16.44
C MET A 166 -4.34 -5.34 17.34
N PHE A 167 -4.09 -5.85 18.57
CA PHE A 167 -5.16 -6.22 19.49
C PHE A 167 -5.87 -5.01 20.13
N GLU A 168 -5.25 -3.85 20.15
CA GLU A 168 -5.83 -2.62 20.70
C GLU A 168 -6.41 -1.72 19.61
N GLY A 169 -5.77 -1.66 18.42
CA GLY A 169 -6.17 -0.81 17.31
C GLY A 169 -7.07 -1.49 16.27
N GLY A 170 -7.37 -2.76 16.42
CA GLY A 170 -8.05 -3.56 15.40
C GLY A 170 -7.18 -3.82 14.17
N THR A 171 -7.66 -4.70 13.28
CA THR A 171 -6.94 -5.08 12.04
C THR A 171 -6.91 -3.94 11.02
N GLY A 172 -7.95 -3.08 10.99
CA GLY A 172 -8.08 -1.96 10.06
C GLY A 172 -7.12 -0.78 10.35
N CYS A 173 -6.54 -0.69 11.55
CA CYS A 173 -5.57 0.36 11.89
C CYS A 173 -4.11 -0.10 11.79
N HIS A 174 -3.83 -1.19 11.08
CA HIS A 174 -2.50 -1.74 10.88
C HIS A 174 -2.18 -1.88 9.38
N GLU A 175 -0.86 -1.83 9.03
CA GLU A 175 -0.44 -2.10 7.66
C GLU A 175 -0.30 -3.60 7.39
N TRP A 176 -0.75 -4.05 6.21
CA TRP A 176 -0.64 -5.44 5.77
C TRP A 176 0.13 -5.52 4.46
N HIS A 177 0.89 -6.60 4.28
CA HIS A 177 1.80 -6.76 3.14
C HIS A 177 1.07 -6.76 1.80
N ALA A 178 -0.11 -7.38 1.72
CA ALA A 178 -0.90 -7.37 0.49
C ALA A 178 -1.37 -5.96 0.09
N GLY A 179 -1.52 -5.02 1.03
CA GLY A 179 -1.81 -3.62 0.72
C GLY A 179 -0.69 -2.93 -0.06
N PHE A 180 0.57 -3.23 0.26
CA PHE A 180 1.71 -2.75 -0.54
C PHE A 180 1.69 -3.35 -1.94
N TYR A 181 1.44 -4.66 -2.04
CA TYR A 181 1.43 -5.35 -3.33
C TYR A 181 0.25 -4.89 -4.21
N LEU A 182 -0.93 -4.62 -3.64
CA LEU A 182 -2.06 -4.00 -4.35
C LEU A 182 -1.71 -2.59 -4.84
N ALA A 183 -1.01 -1.80 -4.02
CA ALA A 183 -0.52 -0.48 -4.43
C ALA A 183 0.48 -0.57 -5.58
N GLU A 184 1.40 -1.54 -5.56
CA GLU A 184 2.35 -1.81 -6.64
C GLU A 184 1.64 -2.28 -7.91
N LEU A 185 0.65 -3.17 -7.79
CA LEU A 185 -0.20 -3.61 -8.89
C LEU A 185 -0.90 -2.42 -9.55
N ALA A 186 -1.52 -1.56 -8.75
CA ALA A 186 -2.20 -0.36 -9.23
C ALA A 186 -1.24 0.60 -9.96
N ALA A 187 -0.04 0.81 -9.44
CA ALA A 187 0.96 1.70 -10.01
C ALA A 187 1.60 1.13 -11.29
N THR A 188 1.79 -0.18 -11.37
CA THR A 188 2.41 -0.83 -12.55
C THR A 188 1.41 -1.13 -13.67
N HIS A 189 0.11 -1.21 -13.34
CA HIS A 189 -0.96 -1.54 -14.29
C HIS A 189 -2.06 -0.44 -14.29
N PRO A 190 -1.70 0.81 -14.56
CA PRO A 190 -2.61 1.96 -14.42
C PRO A 190 -3.89 1.83 -15.26
N LYS A 191 -3.87 1.07 -16.35
CA LYS A 191 -5.05 0.84 -17.21
C LYS A 191 -6.23 0.19 -16.48
N ILE A 192 -6.00 -0.58 -15.42
CA ILE A 192 -7.09 -1.21 -14.69
C ILE A 192 -7.90 -0.22 -13.87
N LEU A 193 -7.33 0.97 -13.60
CA LEU A 193 -7.96 2.03 -12.81
C LEU A 193 -8.54 3.15 -13.66
N ASP A 194 -7.95 3.40 -14.84
CA ASP A 194 -8.10 4.64 -15.59
C ASP A 194 -9.56 4.96 -15.91
N GLY A 195 -10.05 6.06 -15.35
CA GLY A 195 -11.41 6.54 -15.52
C GLY A 195 -12.52 5.69 -14.89
N ARG A 196 -12.18 4.61 -14.17
CA ARG A 196 -13.15 3.64 -13.64
C ARG A 196 -13.66 4.03 -12.26
N ARG A 197 -14.82 3.48 -11.90
CA ARG A 197 -15.35 3.48 -10.53
C ARG A 197 -14.75 2.28 -9.81
N VAL A 198 -13.87 2.54 -8.85
CA VAL A 198 -13.19 1.51 -8.06
C VAL A 198 -13.78 1.48 -6.65
N LEU A 199 -14.05 0.30 -6.13
CA LEU A 199 -14.45 0.08 -4.74
C LEU A 199 -13.43 -0.82 -4.06
N GLU A 200 -12.86 -0.37 -2.93
CA GLU A 200 -11.97 -1.16 -2.10
C GLU A 200 -12.73 -1.73 -0.90
N LEU A 201 -12.64 -3.06 -0.73
CA LEU A 201 -13.19 -3.79 0.41
C LEU A 201 -12.10 -3.95 1.49
N GLY A 202 -12.38 -3.50 2.71
CA GLY A 202 -11.43 -3.56 3.82
C GLY A 202 -10.22 -2.65 3.59
N ALA A 203 -10.47 -1.34 3.35
CA ALA A 203 -9.42 -0.39 2.98
C ALA A 203 -8.39 -0.11 4.10
N GLY A 204 -8.72 -0.39 5.36
CA GLY A 204 -7.84 -0.29 6.51
C GLY A 204 -7.18 1.09 6.64
N VAL A 205 -5.84 1.13 6.70
CA VAL A 205 -5.08 2.40 6.81
C VAL A 205 -5.09 3.24 5.52
N GLY A 206 -5.59 2.71 4.37
CA GLY A 206 -5.70 3.42 3.11
C GLY A 206 -4.43 3.45 2.26
N LEU A 207 -3.54 2.46 2.42
CA LEU A 207 -2.27 2.42 1.70
C LEU A 207 -2.48 2.32 0.18
N ALA A 208 -3.18 1.28 -0.29
CA ALA A 208 -3.46 1.10 -1.71
C ALA A 208 -4.34 2.22 -2.26
N ALA A 209 -5.36 2.64 -1.49
CA ALA A 209 -6.23 3.77 -1.82
C ALA A 209 -5.45 5.06 -2.11
N THR A 210 -4.47 5.39 -1.26
CA THR A 210 -3.62 6.58 -1.42
C THR A 210 -2.84 6.53 -2.73
N VAL A 211 -2.24 5.38 -3.07
CA VAL A 211 -1.49 5.21 -4.32
C VAL A 211 -2.41 5.28 -5.52
N MET A 212 -3.57 4.60 -5.48
CA MET A 212 -4.58 4.64 -6.54
C MET A 212 -5.10 6.06 -6.79
N ALA A 213 -5.40 6.81 -5.72
CA ALA A 213 -5.91 8.19 -5.84
C ALA A 213 -4.87 9.16 -6.42
N ARG A 214 -3.58 8.97 -6.12
CA ARG A 214 -2.48 9.83 -6.59
C ARG A 214 -1.99 9.44 -8.00
N GLY A 215 -2.33 8.26 -8.49
CA GLY A 215 -1.94 7.74 -9.80
C GLY A 215 -0.43 7.57 -9.99
N THR A 216 -0.03 7.27 -11.20
CA THR A 216 1.39 7.22 -11.63
C THR A 216 1.88 8.60 -12.03
N SER A 217 3.20 8.83 -12.03
CA SER A 217 3.77 10.09 -12.54
C SER A 217 3.55 10.19 -14.06
N GLU A 218 3.35 11.42 -14.56
CA GLU A 218 3.11 11.70 -15.99
C GLU A 218 4.27 11.29 -16.92
N SER A 219 5.44 10.92 -16.35
CA SER A 219 6.67 10.63 -17.08
C SER A 219 6.77 9.20 -17.63
N SER A 220 5.99 8.25 -17.13
CA SER A 220 6.22 6.83 -17.44
C SER A 220 5.44 6.27 -18.63
N SER A 221 4.47 6.98 -19.19
CA SER A 221 3.85 6.60 -20.47
C SER A 221 3.03 7.73 -21.10
N PRO A 222 3.57 8.46 -22.07
CA PRO A 222 2.78 9.41 -22.84
C PRO A 222 2.00 8.68 -23.94
N ARG A 223 1.13 7.74 -23.59
CA ARG A 223 0.00 7.43 -24.46
C ARG A 223 -1.09 8.43 -24.08
N GLU A 224 -1.30 9.38 -25.00
CA GLU A 224 -2.27 10.45 -24.89
C GLU A 224 -3.56 9.97 -24.22
N GLY A 225 -3.86 10.51 -23.03
CA GLY A 225 -5.14 10.38 -22.37
C GLY A 225 -5.27 9.44 -21.17
N CYS A 226 -4.32 8.52 -20.88
CA CYS A 226 -4.43 7.61 -19.74
C CYS A 226 -3.69 8.18 -18.51
N ARG A 227 -4.41 8.48 -17.43
CA ARG A 227 -3.85 9.01 -16.18
C ARG A 227 -3.56 7.94 -15.14
N GLY A 228 -4.12 6.73 -15.33
CA GLY A 228 -4.00 5.65 -14.38
C GLY A 228 -4.67 5.91 -13.03
N VAL A 229 -5.68 6.79 -13.00
CA VAL A 229 -6.46 7.10 -11.79
C VAL A 229 -7.93 6.76 -11.99
N PRO A 230 -8.63 6.31 -10.95
CA PRO A 230 -10.07 6.10 -11.01
C PRO A 230 -10.81 7.43 -11.14
N SER A 231 -11.98 7.42 -11.77
CA SER A 231 -12.90 8.56 -11.74
C SER A 231 -13.55 8.70 -10.37
N ARG A 232 -13.86 7.57 -9.74
CA ARG A 232 -14.39 7.47 -8.38
C ARG A 232 -13.69 6.35 -7.62
N LEU A 233 -13.34 6.60 -6.37
CA LEU A 233 -12.77 5.63 -5.44
C LEU A 233 -13.63 5.58 -4.18
N ILE A 234 -14.27 4.44 -3.95
CA ILE A 234 -15.12 4.19 -2.79
C ILE A 234 -14.34 3.26 -1.86
N LEU A 235 -14.07 3.72 -0.65
CA LEU A 235 -13.26 3.00 0.33
C LEU A 235 -14.15 2.50 1.45
N THR A 236 -14.16 1.19 1.69
CA THR A 236 -15.06 0.59 2.68
C THR A 236 -14.27 -0.16 3.76
N ASP A 237 -14.79 -0.10 4.98
CA ASP A 237 -14.35 -0.91 6.11
C ASP A 237 -15.53 -1.10 7.07
N ALA A 238 -15.53 -2.19 7.84
CA ALA A 238 -16.57 -2.43 8.84
C ALA A 238 -16.35 -1.60 10.11
N ASP A 239 -15.10 -1.29 10.43
CA ASP A 239 -14.71 -0.58 11.63
C ASP A 239 -14.76 0.94 11.43
N ALA A 240 -15.59 1.61 12.24
CA ALA A 240 -15.74 3.07 12.20
C ALA A 240 -14.44 3.81 12.58
N ASP A 241 -13.66 3.28 13.52
CA ASP A 241 -12.38 3.89 13.93
C ASP A 241 -11.33 3.75 12.82
N ALA A 242 -11.33 2.62 12.10
CA ALA A 242 -10.52 2.44 10.91
C ALA A 242 -10.88 3.46 9.82
N LEU A 243 -12.16 3.73 9.58
CA LEU A 243 -12.60 4.76 8.61
C LEU A 243 -12.20 6.18 9.00
N VAL A 244 -12.26 6.51 10.29
CA VAL A 244 -11.78 7.81 10.80
C VAL A 244 -10.26 7.93 10.58
N ASN A 245 -9.50 6.90 10.91
CA ASN A 245 -8.05 6.85 10.70
C ASN A 245 -7.69 6.89 9.20
N LEU A 246 -8.40 6.15 8.37
CA LEU A 246 -8.29 6.16 6.90
C LEU A 246 -8.44 7.57 6.33
N THR A 247 -9.51 8.28 6.73
CA THR A 247 -9.77 9.65 6.28
C THR A 247 -8.63 10.60 6.68
N GLY A 248 -8.11 10.47 7.90
CA GLY A 248 -6.95 11.22 8.37
C GLY A 248 -5.68 10.91 7.57
N ASN A 249 -5.46 9.64 7.25
CA ASN A 249 -4.32 9.19 6.44
C ASN A 249 -4.39 9.70 5.00
N LEU A 250 -5.57 9.68 4.38
CA LEU A 250 -5.77 10.24 3.05
C LEU A 250 -5.45 11.74 3.02
N ALA A 251 -5.95 12.49 4.01
CA ALA A 251 -5.67 13.91 4.15
C ALA A 251 -4.16 14.19 4.37
N ALA A 252 -3.47 13.37 5.16
CA ALA A 252 -2.02 13.46 5.38
C ALA A 252 -1.19 13.22 4.11
N ASN A 253 -1.79 12.63 3.08
CA ASN A 253 -1.20 12.36 1.78
C ASN A 253 -1.81 13.23 0.65
N ASP A 254 -2.42 14.35 0.98
CA ASP A 254 -3.04 15.30 0.03
C ASP A 254 -4.19 14.70 -0.81
N VAL A 255 -4.86 13.68 -0.30
CA VAL A 255 -6.03 13.08 -0.92
C VAL A 255 -7.30 13.59 -0.21
N ALA A 256 -8.10 14.37 -0.94
CA ALA A 256 -9.35 14.90 -0.41
C ALA A 256 -10.46 13.84 -0.44
N VAL A 257 -11.21 13.73 0.67
CA VAL A 257 -12.39 12.85 0.79
C VAL A 257 -13.65 13.71 0.68
N GLY A 258 -14.54 13.34 -0.24
CA GLY A 258 -15.84 13.98 -0.44
C GLY A 258 -16.93 13.41 0.48
N GLU A 259 -18.07 14.08 0.54
CA GLU A 259 -19.25 13.56 1.25
C GLU A 259 -19.94 12.46 0.44
N GLU A 260 -20.45 11.42 1.12
CA GLU A 260 -21.17 10.29 0.52
C GLU A 260 -22.44 10.69 -0.24
N LYS A 261 -23.03 11.84 0.11
CA LYS A 261 -24.26 12.37 -0.52
C LYS A 261 -24.12 12.80 -1.97
N ASP A 262 -22.92 12.85 -2.51
CA ASP A 262 -22.66 13.13 -3.94
C ASP A 262 -22.94 11.88 -4.83
N THR A 263 -23.99 11.10 -4.51
CA THR A 263 -24.44 9.96 -5.32
C THR A 263 -25.18 10.37 -6.60
N ASN A 264 -25.33 11.68 -6.85
CA ASN A 264 -25.94 12.13 -8.09
C ASN A 264 -25.14 11.67 -9.31
N PRO A 265 -25.84 11.19 -10.37
CA PRO A 265 -25.19 10.83 -11.61
C PRO A 265 -24.35 12.04 -12.09
N ILE A 266 -23.12 11.76 -12.42
CA ILE A 266 -22.06 12.63 -12.89
C ILE A 266 -22.63 13.89 -13.53
N ASP A 267 -22.52 15.05 -12.86
CA ASP A 267 -22.61 16.33 -13.54
C ASP A 267 -21.38 16.40 -14.46
N ASP A 268 -21.61 16.17 -15.77
CA ASP A 268 -20.60 16.16 -16.83
C ASP A 268 -19.70 17.43 -16.84
N ASN A 269 -20.12 18.48 -16.14
CA ASN A 269 -19.35 19.71 -15.97
C ASN A 269 -18.26 19.63 -14.87
N ARG A 270 -18.29 18.67 -13.93
CA ARG A 270 -17.23 18.48 -12.92
C ARG A 270 -16.03 17.67 -13.43
N THR A 271 -16.20 16.89 -14.49
CA THR A 271 -15.12 16.12 -15.15
C THR A 271 -14.01 16.98 -15.75
N LYS A 272 -14.14 18.31 -15.73
CA LYS A 272 -13.06 19.23 -16.14
C LYS A 272 -12.02 19.53 -15.06
N GLN A 273 -12.22 19.09 -13.81
CA GLN A 273 -11.20 19.13 -12.77
C GLN A 273 -10.71 17.71 -12.53
N ASN A 274 -9.60 17.39 -13.04
CA ASN A 274 -8.69 16.24 -13.03
C ASN A 274 -8.48 15.51 -11.68
N ALA A 275 -9.38 15.60 -10.71
CA ALA A 275 -9.26 15.03 -9.36
C ALA A 275 -10.13 13.78 -9.22
N VAL A 276 -9.57 12.74 -8.60
CA VAL A 276 -10.29 11.52 -8.21
C VAL A 276 -11.34 11.88 -7.16
N HIS A 277 -12.57 11.44 -7.35
CA HIS A 277 -13.61 11.58 -6.34
C HIS A 277 -13.52 10.43 -5.33
N VAL A 278 -12.96 10.69 -4.14
CA VAL A 278 -12.78 9.70 -3.08
C VAL A 278 -13.88 9.84 -2.04
N THR A 279 -14.53 8.74 -1.68
CA THR A 279 -15.52 8.66 -0.59
C THR A 279 -15.22 7.47 0.31
N THR A 280 -15.62 7.56 1.58
CA THR A 280 -15.52 6.46 2.54
C THR A 280 -16.92 6.03 2.96
N ALA A 281 -17.15 4.73 3.17
CA ALA A 281 -18.43 4.20 3.65
C ALA A 281 -18.20 3.03 4.60
N ARG A 282 -19.04 2.92 5.63
CA ARG A 282 -19.05 1.73 6.47
C ARG A 282 -19.70 0.58 5.72
N LEU A 283 -19.03 -0.56 5.64
CA LEU A 283 -19.56 -1.77 5.05
C LEU A 283 -19.17 -2.98 5.90
N ASP A 284 -20.18 -3.53 6.57
CA ASP A 284 -20.09 -4.81 7.24
C ASP A 284 -20.58 -5.90 6.28
N TRP A 285 -19.75 -6.90 6.02
CA TRP A 285 -20.07 -7.95 5.05
C TRP A 285 -21.17 -8.90 5.54
N GLU A 286 -21.42 -8.97 6.86
CA GLU A 286 -22.48 -9.77 7.45
C GLU A 286 -23.81 -9.00 7.54
N ASP A 287 -23.76 -7.65 7.55
CA ASP A 287 -24.94 -6.79 7.72
C ASP A 287 -24.86 -5.57 6.80
N PHE A 288 -25.43 -5.65 5.60
CA PHE A 288 -25.43 -4.58 4.61
C PHE A 288 -26.79 -4.38 3.96
N ASP A 289 -27.07 -3.16 3.55
CA ASP A 289 -28.23 -2.82 2.73
C ASP A 289 -27.92 -3.07 1.24
N VAL A 290 -28.69 -3.99 0.64
CA VAL A 290 -28.49 -4.44 -0.76
C VAL A 290 -28.67 -3.31 -1.77
N ASP A 291 -29.66 -2.43 -1.55
CA ASP A 291 -29.97 -1.34 -2.49
C ASP A 291 -28.87 -0.28 -2.45
N THR A 292 -28.35 0.05 -1.26
CA THR A 292 -27.19 0.92 -1.08
C THR A 292 -25.99 0.34 -1.79
N LEU A 293 -25.73 -0.96 -1.58
CA LEU A 293 -24.56 -1.63 -2.16
C LEU A 293 -24.63 -1.67 -3.69
N ARG A 294 -25.80 -2.01 -4.25
CA ARG A 294 -26.07 -1.96 -5.70
C ARG A 294 -25.92 -0.55 -6.28
N GLY A 295 -26.22 0.48 -5.49
CA GLY A 295 -26.07 1.89 -5.87
C GLY A 295 -24.63 2.31 -6.18
N TYR A 296 -23.62 1.66 -5.61
CA TYR A 296 -22.19 1.98 -5.86
C TYR A 296 -21.78 1.65 -7.30
N ARG A 297 -22.28 0.58 -7.90
CA ARG A 297 -22.02 0.14 -9.29
C ARG A 297 -20.53 0.23 -9.66
N PRO A 298 -19.61 -0.40 -8.92
CA PRO A 298 -18.20 -0.34 -9.26
C PRO A 298 -17.92 -1.04 -10.59
N ASP A 299 -16.94 -0.52 -11.34
CA ASP A 299 -16.39 -1.18 -12.51
C ASP A 299 -15.28 -2.15 -12.11
N LEU A 300 -14.61 -1.87 -10.99
CA LEU A 300 -13.58 -2.70 -10.40
C LEU A 300 -13.74 -2.74 -8.87
N ILE A 301 -13.76 -3.93 -8.32
CA ILE A 301 -13.61 -4.17 -6.88
C ILE A 301 -12.17 -4.57 -6.63
N VAL A 302 -11.53 -4.01 -5.59
CA VAL A 302 -10.21 -4.43 -5.13
C VAL A 302 -10.27 -4.75 -3.65
N ALA A 303 -9.43 -5.68 -3.21
CA ALA A 303 -9.30 -6.02 -1.80
C ALA A 303 -7.89 -6.55 -1.50
N SER A 304 -7.34 -6.20 -0.33
CA SER A 304 -6.03 -6.67 0.11
C SER A 304 -6.07 -7.26 1.51
N ASP A 305 -5.51 -8.47 1.66
CA ASP A 305 -5.42 -9.24 2.93
C ASP A 305 -6.77 -9.45 3.65
N VAL A 306 -7.89 -9.52 2.90
CA VAL A 306 -9.24 -9.77 3.44
C VAL A 306 -9.56 -11.27 3.58
N LEU A 307 -8.76 -12.15 2.98
CA LEU A 307 -8.93 -13.61 3.02
C LEU A 307 -8.11 -14.25 4.14
N TYR A 308 -8.27 -13.79 5.39
CA TYR A 308 -7.54 -14.29 6.55
C TYR A 308 -8.39 -15.12 7.51
N ASP A 309 -9.71 -14.90 7.53
CA ASP A 309 -10.66 -15.66 8.32
C ASP A 309 -11.60 -16.46 7.40
N PRO A 310 -11.60 -17.81 7.48
CA PRO A 310 -12.47 -18.64 6.67
C PRO A 310 -13.97 -18.38 6.86
N LEU A 311 -14.39 -17.78 7.99
CA LEU A 311 -15.79 -17.44 8.26
C LEU A 311 -16.25 -16.24 7.42
N ASN A 312 -15.36 -15.34 7.08
CA ASN A 312 -15.68 -14.13 6.32
C ASN A 312 -15.78 -14.37 4.81
N ILE A 313 -15.41 -15.56 4.30
CA ILE A 313 -15.42 -15.85 2.86
C ILE A 313 -16.84 -15.77 2.27
N THR A 314 -17.81 -16.43 2.92
CA THR A 314 -19.21 -16.43 2.48
C THR A 314 -19.80 -15.01 2.46
N PRO A 315 -19.75 -14.21 3.55
CA PRO A 315 -20.20 -12.83 3.55
C PRO A 315 -19.53 -11.97 2.47
N LEU A 316 -18.21 -12.08 2.32
CA LEU A 316 -17.44 -11.35 1.33
C LEU A 316 -17.89 -11.65 -0.11
N LEU A 317 -18.11 -12.92 -0.43
CA LEU A 317 -18.60 -13.34 -1.76
C LEU A 317 -20.05 -12.88 -2.01
N ASN A 318 -20.89 -12.79 -0.98
CA ASN A 318 -22.25 -12.21 -1.11
C ASN A 318 -22.17 -10.71 -1.47
N VAL A 319 -21.30 -9.97 -0.80
CA VAL A 319 -21.04 -8.56 -1.14
C VAL A 319 -20.55 -8.43 -2.59
N CYS A 320 -19.60 -9.27 -3.02
CA CYS A 320 -19.11 -9.28 -4.40
C CYS A 320 -20.24 -9.57 -5.40
N GLY A 321 -21.14 -10.51 -5.09
CA GLY A 321 -22.29 -10.84 -5.89
C GLY A 321 -23.21 -9.62 -6.10
N CYS A 322 -23.60 -8.96 -5.02
CA CYS A 322 -24.41 -7.74 -5.07
C CYS A 322 -23.73 -6.63 -5.89
N LEU A 323 -22.43 -6.37 -5.66
CA LEU A 323 -21.68 -5.32 -6.34
C LEU A 323 -21.47 -5.61 -7.83
N LEU A 324 -21.29 -6.86 -8.22
CA LEU A 324 -21.09 -7.29 -9.61
C LEU A 324 -22.42 -7.54 -10.36
N GLY A 325 -23.56 -7.48 -9.67
CA GLY A 325 -24.90 -7.64 -10.27
C GLY A 325 -25.25 -9.10 -10.55
N VAL A 326 -24.77 -10.02 -9.72
CA VAL A 326 -25.20 -11.42 -9.74
C VAL A 326 -26.53 -11.52 -8.97
N ASP A 327 -27.58 -12.01 -9.59
CA ASP A 327 -28.90 -12.13 -8.97
C ASP A 327 -28.90 -13.19 -7.86
N GLU A 328 -29.62 -12.93 -6.75
CA GLU A 328 -29.72 -13.83 -5.59
C GLU A 328 -30.32 -15.20 -5.93
N GLU A 329 -31.07 -15.33 -7.04
CA GLU A 329 -31.60 -16.60 -7.51
C GLU A 329 -30.50 -17.63 -7.86
N SER A 330 -29.26 -17.17 -8.05
CA SER A 330 -28.09 -18.03 -8.26
C SER A 330 -27.51 -18.57 -6.95
N PHE A 331 -27.91 -18.03 -5.79
CA PHE A 331 -27.45 -18.45 -4.46
C PHE A 331 -28.53 -19.32 -3.81
N GLY A 332 -28.81 -20.52 -4.38
CA GLY A 332 -29.87 -21.38 -3.92
C GLY A 332 -29.69 -21.83 -2.47
N ASP A 333 -30.48 -21.25 -1.56
CA ASP A 333 -31.06 -21.96 -0.45
C ASP A 333 -32.50 -22.29 -0.84
N GLY A 334 -32.78 -23.60 -0.99
CA GLY A 334 -34.10 -24.08 -1.32
C GLY A 334 -35.07 -23.81 -0.16
N ASP A 335 -35.97 -22.85 -0.34
CA ASP A 335 -37.35 -23.01 0.00
C ASP A 335 -38.17 -21.78 -0.48
N GLY A 336 -39.14 -22.10 -1.34
CA GLY A 336 -40.15 -21.42 -2.03
C GLY A 336 -40.67 -20.07 -1.56
N ASP A 337 -40.81 -19.11 -2.42
CA ASP A 337 -42.14 -18.72 -2.97
C ASP A 337 -41.95 -17.62 -4.04
N ASN A 338 -42.52 -17.91 -5.17
CA ASN A 338 -42.53 -17.16 -6.41
C ASN A 338 -43.38 -15.89 -6.31
N GLN A 339 -42.84 -14.68 -6.38
CA GLN A 339 -43.56 -13.49 -6.78
C GLN A 339 -42.80 -12.64 -7.79
N ASN A 340 -43.35 -12.66 -8.98
CA ASN A 340 -42.98 -11.99 -10.22
C ASN A 340 -42.91 -10.45 -10.04
N HIS A 341 -41.76 -9.84 -10.07
CA HIS A 341 -41.56 -8.42 -10.31
C HIS A 341 -40.69 -8.18 -11.55
N ASN A 342 -41.36 -7.78 -12.62
CA ASN A 342 -40.75 -7.28 -13.84
C ASN A 342 -40.02 -5.95 -13.54
N HIS A 343 -38.70 -5.99 -13.45
CA HIS A 343 -37.85 -4.79 -13.42
C HIS A 343 -37.17 -4.58 -14.76
N ASP A 344 -37.29 -3.37 -15.24
CA ASP A 344 -36.71 -2.80 -16.46
C ASP A 344 -35.22 -3.10 -16.59
N ARG A 345 -34.85 -3.93 -17.58
CA ARG A 345 -33.48 -4.33 -17.88
C ARG A 345 -32.83 -3.21 -18.70
N SER A 346 -32.16 -2.27 -18.04
CA SER A 346 -31.27 -1.35 -18.72
C SER A 346 -30.04 -2.13 -19.22
N HIS A 347 -29.80 -2.03 -20.52
CA HIS A 347 -28.78 -2.66 -21.32
C HIS A 347 -27.38 -2.61 -20.67
N ILE A 348 -26.87 -3.76 -20.20
CA ILE A 348 -25.48 -3.97 -19.83
C ILE A 348 -24.75 -4.33 -21.13
N PRO A 349 -23.63 -3.67 -21.51
CA PRO A 349 -22.85 -4.10 -22.66
C PRO A 349 -22.39 -5.55 -22.42
N GLY A 350 -22.80 -6.47 -23.27
CA GLY A 350 -22.40 -7.88 -23.21
C GLY A 350 -20.90 -8.05 -23.48
N ASP A 351 -20.29 -9.03 -22.82
CA ASP A 351 -18.93 -9.47 -23.11
C ASP A 351 -18.85 -9.89 -24.58
N ASP A 352 -17.85 -9.38 -25.32
CA ASP A 352 -17.63 -9.73 -26.73
C ASP A 352 -17.07 -11.16 -26.81
N GLU A 353 -17.87 -12.11 -27.24
CA GLU A 353 -17.55 -13.55 -27.32
C GLU A 353 -16.46 -13.91 -28.36
N SER A 354 -16.00 -12.93 -29.16
CA SER A 354 -15.14 -13.23 -30.33
C SER A 354 -13.65 -12.92 -30.14
N ALA A 355 -13.22 -12.39 -28.99
CA ALA A 355 -11.83 -12.09 -28.74
C ALA A 355 -11.05 -13.37 -28.34
N PRO A 356 -9.87 -13.64 -28.95
CA PRO A 356 -8.95 -14.65 -28.43
C PRO A 356 -8.63 -14.29 -26.98
N ALA A 357 -8.43 -15.28 -26.11
CA ALA A 357 -8.18 -15.12 -24.69
C ALA A 357 -7.18 -13.98 -24.44
N GLY A 358 -7.72 -12.77 -24.27
CA GLY A 358 -6.97 -11.55 -24.02
C GLY A 358 -6.18 -11.70 -22.73
N SER A 359 -5.16 -10.90 -22.56
CA SER A 359 -4.39 -10.90 -21.31
C SER A 359 -5.38 -10.67 -20.13
N TRP A 360 -5.10 -11.26 -18.96
CA TRP A 360 -5.91 -10.99 -17.75
C TRP A 360 -6.07 -9.49 -17.52
N LEU A 361 -5.06 -8.71 -17.90
CA LEU A 361 -5.03 -7.26 -17.78
C LEU A 361 -6.10 -6.58 -18.65
N ASP A 362 -6.26 -7.03 -19.91
CA ASP A 362 -7.30 -6.50 -20.81
C ASP A 362 -8.70 -6.91 -20.32
N ASP A 363 -8.82 -8.12 -19.76
CA ASP A 363 -10.06 -8.57 -19.14
C ASP A 363 -10.47 -7.69 -17.97
N VAL A 364 -9.54 -7.41 -17.04
CA VAL A 364 -9.80 -6.55 -15.89
C VAL A 364 -10.05 -5.09 -16.32
N ALA A 365 -9.28 -4.57 -17.28
CA ALA A 365 -9.41 -3.19 -17.73
C ALA A 365 -10.75 -2.87 -18.43
N ASN A 366 -11.35 -3.86 -19.11
CA ASN A 366 -12.52 -3.65 -19.95
C ASN A 366 -13.83 -4.20 -19.37
N ASN A 367 -13.78 -5.01 -18.33
CA ASN A 367 -14.94 -5.67 -17.75
C ASN A 367 -15.08 -5.39 -16.26
N ARG A 368 -16.28 -5.65 -15.71
CA ARG A 368 -16.51 -5.59 -14.26
C ARG A 368 -15.88 -6.82 -13.61
N ARG A 369 -14.93 -6.61 -12.71
CA ARG A 369 -14.15 -7.67 -12.05
C ARG A 369 -13.89 -7.33 -10.59
N ALA A 370 -13.56 -8.35 -9.79
CA ALA A 370 -12.96 -8.16 -8.49
C ALA A 370 -11.52 -8.71 -8.49
N VAL A 371 -10.59 -7.97 -7.90
CA VAL A 371 -9.18 -8.33 -7.78
C VAL A 371 -8.83 -8.45 -6.31
N PHE A 372 -8.39 -9.63 -5.90
CA PHE A 372 -7.96 -9.94 -4.54
C PHE A 372 -6.46 -10.11 -4.49
N VAL A 373 -5.80 -9.36 -3.62
CA VAL A 373 -4.39 -9.56 -3.29
C VAL A 373 -4.32 -10.11 -1.86
N THR A 374 -3.65 -11.24 -1.69
CA THR A 374 -3.62 -11.97 -0.41
C THR A 374 -2.21 -12.43 -0.10
N THR A 375 -1.77 -12.22 1.15
CA THR A 375 -0.57 -12.86 1.67
C THR A 375 -0.90 -14.34 1.96
N LEU A 376 -0.19 -15.27 1.34
CA LEU A 376 -0.42 -16.70 1.53
C LEU A 376 0.07 -17.15 2.91
N ARG A 377 -0.79 -17.03 3.92
CA ARG A 377 -0.52 -17.52 5.28
C ARG A 377 -1.09 -18.92 5.52
N GLN A 378 -2.27 -19.16 4.99
CA GLN A 378 -3.03 -20.41 5.14
C GLN A 378 -3.59 -20.82 3.78
N PRO A 379 -2.94 -21.79 3.09
CA PRO A 379 -3.40 -22.26 1.77
C PRO A 379 -4.85 -22.77 1.78
N GLU A 380 -5.30 -23.32 2.90
CA GLU A 380 -6.66 -23.87 3.06
C GLU A 380 -7.73 -22.79 2.99
N THR A 381 -7.44 -21.59 3.51
CA THR A 381 -8.36 -20.45 3.44
C THR A 381 -8.52 -19.97 1.99
N LEU A 382 -7.42 -19.90 1.25
CA LEU A 382 -7.46 -19.53 -0.16
C LEU A 382 -8.19 -20.58 -1.00
N ALA A 383 -7.91 -21.87 -0.78
CA ALA A 383 -8.62 -22.96 -1.46
C ALA A 383 -10.13 -22.95 -1.16
N LYS A 384 -10.53 -22.63 0.07
CA LYS A 384 -11.93 -22.44 0.43
C LYS A 384 -12.56 -21.29 -0.35
N PHE A 385 -11.86 -20.15 -0.47
CA PHE A 385 -12.35 -19.01 -1.26
C PHE A 385 -12.59 -19.40 -2.72
N GLU A 386 -11.64 -20.07 -3.37
CA GLU A 386 -11.79 -20.52 -4.75
C GLU A 386 -12.96 -21.49 -4.93
N MET A 387 -13.09 -22.45 -4.01
CA MET A 387 -14.19 -23.43 -4.02
C MET A 387 -15.56 -22.76 -3.84
N GLU A 388 -15.69 -21.88 -2.86
CA GLU A 388 -16.96 -21.19 -2.59
C GLU A 388 -17.32 -20.17 -3.69
N ALA A 389 -16.34 -19.48 -4.26
CA ALA A 389 -16.54 -18.61 -5.41
C ALA A 389 -17.07 -19.40 -6.60
N THR A 390 -16.44 -20.54 -6.91
CA THR A 390 -16.87 -21.44 -8.01
C THR A 390 -18.27 -22.00 -7.77
N ALA A 391 -18.60 -22.39 -6.54
CA ALA A 391 -19.91 -22.89 -6.17
C ALA A 391 -21.04 -21.85 -6.38
N ARG A 392 -20.69 -20.54 -6.33
CA ARG A 392 -21.60 -19.42 -6.60
C ARG A 392 -21.59 -18.97 -8.07
N GLY A 393 -20.92 -19.74 -8.95
CA GLY A 393 -20.85 -19.46 -10.38
C GLY A 393 -19.79 -18.41 -10.77
N PHE A 394 -19.02 -17.88 -9.83
CA PHE A 394 -17.86 -17.06 -10.17
C PHE A 394 -16.76 -17.91 -10.80
N GLU A 395 -15.96 -17.28 -11.64
CA GLU A 395 -14.74 -17.88 -12.21
C GLU A 395 -13.50 -17.23 -11.55
N PRO A 396 -12.95 -17.81 -10.46
CA PRO A 396 -11.70 -17.36 -9.89
C PRO A 396 -10.52 -17.73 -10.80
N ARG A 397 -9.67 -16.74 -11.12
CA ARG A 397 -8.46 -16.95 -11.92
C ARG A 397 -7.24 -16.47 -11.12
N ASP A 398 -6.29 -17.37 -10.88
CA ASP A 398 -4.97 -16.99 -10.36
C ASP A 398 -4.13 -16.33 -11.46
N VAL A 399 -3.71 -15.09 -11.21
CA VAL A 399 -2.84 -14.29 -12.10
C VAL A 399 -1.54 -13.90 -11.42
N THR A 400 -1.19 -14.57 -10.33
CA THR A 400 -0.04 -14.28 -9.49
C THR A 400 1.26 -14.21 -10.28
N ALA A 401 1.50 -15.19 -11.16
CA ALA A 401 2.73 -15.24 -11.95
C ALA A 401 2.83 -14.05 -12.91
N ASP A 402 1.74 -13.73 -13.61
CA ASP A 402 1.69 -12.62 -14.57
C ASP A 402 1.98 -11.27 -13.89
N VAL A 403 1.44 -11.06 -12.67
CA VAL A 403 1.66 -9.85 -11.88
C VAL A 403 3.09 -9.81 -11.34
N PHE A 404 3.60 -10.94 -10.84
CA PHE A 404 4.95 -11.02 -10.31
C PHE A 404 6.02 -10.79 -11.38
N ASP A 405 5.79 -11.23 -12.61
CA ASP A 405 6.70 -11.01 -13.74
C ASP A 405 6.89 -9.51 -14.05
N VAL A 406 5.92 -8.68 -13.72
CA VAL A 406 5.99 -7.22 -13.89
C VAL A 406 6.57 -6.52 -12.67
N ILE A 407 6.05 -6.84 -11.47
CA ILE A 407 6.46 -6.17 -10.21
C ILE A 407 7.86 -6.64 -9.78
N GLY A 408 8.15 -7.94 -9.92
CA GLY A 408 9.41 -8.56 -9.50
C GLY A 408 9.54 -8.70 -7.97
N ALA A 409 10.69 -9.21 -7.56
CA ALA A 409 10.98 -9.42 -6.14
C ALA A 409 11.25 -8.11 -5.39
N ASP A 410 11.84 -7.12 -6.06
CA ASP A 410 12.20 -5.83 -5.46
C ASP A 410 11.00 -4.87 -5.38
N GLY A 411 10.08 -4.92 -6.35
CA GLY A 411 8.87 -4.11 -6.43
C GLY A 411 9.15 -2.61 -6.50
N LEU A 412 8.14 -1.80 -6.09
CA LEU A 412 8.23 -0.34 -6.11
C LEU A 412 8.58 0.26 -4.75
N PHE A 413 8.12 -0.35 -3.66
CA PHE A 413 8.38 0.16 -2.32
C PHE A 413 9.78 -0.20 -1.86
N GLU A 414 10.53 0.81 -1.42
CA GLU A 414 11.89 0.65 -0.90
C GLU A 414 11.87 -0.06 0.46
N SER A 415 12.47 -1.24 0.53
CA SER A 415 12.85 -1.92 1.78
C SER A 415 11.70 -2.09 2.79
N VAL A 416 10.49 -2.44 2.36
CA VAL A 416 9.39 -2.76 3.29
C VAL A 416 9.73 -4.01 4.08
N ARG A 417 9.80 -3.85 5.40
CA ARG A 417 10.21 -4.92 6.29
C ARG A 417 9.23 -6.08 6.31
N GLY A 418 9.75 -7.29 6.09
CA GLY A 418 8.97 -8.53 6.09
C GLY A 418 8.11 -8.75 4.84
N LEU A 419 8.11 -7.83 3.88
CA LEU A 419 7.41 -8.04 2.62
C LEU A 419 8.21 -8.99 1.73
N ASP A 420 7.67 -10.20 1.53
CA ASP A 420 8.11 -11.12 0.49
C ASP A 420 7.03 -11.23 -0.59
N ARG A 421 7.29 -10.64 -1.75
CA ARG A 421 6.33 -10.62 -2.87
C ARG A 421 6.03 -12.00 -3.46
N ARG A 422 6.89 -12.99 -3.20
CA ARG A 422 6.66 -14.39 -3.60
C ARG A 422 5.55 -15.06 -2.78
N GLU A 423 5.24 -14.52 -1.59
CA GLU A 423 4.14 -14.97 -0.75
C GLU A 423 2.79 -14.37 -1.15
N MET A 424 2.77 -13.38 -2.04
CA MET A 424 1.54 -12.78 -2.52
C MET A 424 0.82 -13.68 -3.51
N ARG A 425 -0.50 -13.62 -3.48
CA ARG A 425 -1.41 -14.27 -4.46
C ARG A 425 -2.37 -13.23 -4.98
N VAL A 426 -2.60 -13.27 -6.28
CA VAL A 426 -3.51 -12.35 -6.97
C VAL A 426 -4.56 -13.15 -7.71
N HIS A 427 -5.82 -12.96 -7.31
CA HIS A 427 -6.97 -13.62 -7.94
C HIS A 427 -7.89 -12.59 -8.57
N VAL A 428 -8.27 -12.84 -9.81
CA VAL A 428 -9.33 -12.11 -10.52
C VAL A 428 -10.60 -12.94 -10.45
N LEU A 429 -11.66 -12.36 -9.90
CA LEU A 429 -12.98 -12.96 -9.80
C LEU A 429 -13.85 -12.41 -10.93
N ARG A 430 -14.32 -13.28 -11.82
CA ARG A 430 -15.28 -12.96 -12.86
C ARG A 430 -16.68 -13.31 -12.38
N PRO A 431 -17.69 -12.44 -12.61
CA PRO A 431 -19.07 -12.82 -12.33
C PRO A 431 -19.53 -13.95 -13.25
N PRO A 432 -20.55 -14.74 -12.84
CA PRO A 432 -21.19 -15.71 -13.72
C PRO A 432 -21.67 -15.05 -15.00
N ARG A 433 -21.63 -15.79 -16.09
CA ARG A 433 -22.20 -15.35 -17.36
C ARG A 433 -23.73 -15.33 -17.22
N VAL A 434 -24.33 -14.20 -17.52
CA VAL A 434 -25.80 -14.13 -17.66
C VAL A 434 -26.15 -14.67 -19.04
N GLU A 435 -26.72 -15.90 -19.11
CA GLU A 435 -27.25 -16.49 -20.35
C GLU A 435 -28.43 -15.69 -20.92
#